data_ff5073f61231771c8259d308d928708a
#
_entry.id   ff5073f61231771c8259d308d928708a
#
_cell.length_a   1.000
_cell.length_b   1.000
_cell.length_c   1.000
_cell.angle_alpha   90.00
_cell.angle_beta   90.00
_cell.angle_gamma   90.00
#
_symmetry.space_group_name_H-M   'P 1'
#
loop_
_entity.id
_entity.type
_entity.pdbx_description
1 polymer ?
#
loop_
_entity_poly.entity_id
_entity_poly.type
_entity_poly.pdbx_seq_one_letter_code
_entity_poly.pdbx_strand_id
1 'polypeptide(L)'
;MKFDNGSTITLAVAGNKDLGRGLNLQYVLLSEFAFYSNQEKLLLSIEQALAKNDTSKLVIETTANGFNYMQTLYSNASKGKSRYKTFFFPWFASAYKQQFKSDYDEAERWFKATYHKRLTPDWLDNDEQILLEMGANLRQLMWRQWKLSGGTSENSFKQEYPSNALEAFISTGQSVFDTSKIVNRLPYVTPPMSVQEIGASLPVSLKSYVSRKALNVFELPKQGMKYYAGCDVSSGSSKDSSTISILDETGKQVLSFYDNKVSIYKFASVINEIGHWYNYAFTTVERNGYGIPILERLRNKYQYMNLFKMKIFDQNSGRT
;
A
#
# COMPACT_ATOMS: atom_id res chain seq x y z
N MET A 1 -2.05 -28.66 -25.68
CA MET A 1 -2.70 -29.99 -25.61
C MET A 1 -4.05 -29.87 -26.30
N LYS A 2 -4.37 -30.75 -27.21
CA LYS A 2 -5.67 -30.81 -27.89
C LYS A 2 -6.40 -32.07 -27.44
N PHE A 3 -7.70 -31.99 -27.30
CA PHE A 3 -8.58 -33.08 -26.90
C PHE A 3 -9.47 -33.52 -28.10
N ASP A 4 -10.00 -34.74 -28.05
CA ASP A 4 -10.82 -35.34 -29.12
C ASP A 4 -12.12 -34.55 -29.36
N ASN A 5 -12.62 -33.85 -28.36
CA ASN A 5 -13.78 -32.95 -28.47
C ASN A 5 -13.48 -31.58 -29.09
N GLY A 6 -12.24 -31.38 -29.59
CA GLY A 6 -11.77 -30.12 -30.17
C GLY A 6 -11.29 -29.06 -29.20
N SER A 7 -11.43 -29.28 -27.89
CA SER A 7 -10.91 -28.35 -26.86
C SER A 7 -9.39 -28.30 -26.85
N THR A 8 -8.84 -27.17 -26.46
CA THR A 8 -7.39 -26.97 -26.39
C THR A 8 -6.99 -26.35 -25.06
N ILE A 9 -5.96 -26.88 -24.42
CA ILE A 9 -5.28 -26.22 -23.28
C ILE A 9 -3.94 -25.68 -23.76
N THR A 10 -3.73 -24.39 -23.51
CA THR A 10 -2.47 -23.68 -23.80
C THR A 10 -1.81 -23.27 -22.50
N LEU A 11 -0.54 -23.63 -22.34
CA LEU A 11 0.32 -23.16 -21.25
C LEU A 11 1.25 -22.08 -21.79
N ALA A 12 1.41 -21.01 -21.02
CA ALA A 12 2.25 -19.89 -21.41
C ALA A 12 2.95 -19.29 -20.19
N VAL A 13 4.12 -18.70 -20.41
CA VAL A 13 4.91 -18.03 -19.36
C VAL A 13 4.53 -16.55 -19.31
N ALA A 14 4.45 -16.00 -18.12
CA ALA A 14 4.01 -14.63 -17.81
C ALA A 14 4.89 -13.49 -18.34
N GLY A 15 5.91 -13.74 -19.12
CA GLY A 15 6.75 -12.70 -19.73
C GLY A 15 6.33 -12.25 -21.14
N ASN A 16 5.38 -12.95 -21.75
CA ASN A 16 4.96 -12.66 -23.13
C ASN A 16 3.91 -11.54 -23.14
N LYS A 17 4.26 -10.39 -23.75
CA LYS A 17 3.39 -9.20 -23.83
C LYS A 17 2.14 -9.39 -24.69
N ASP A 18 2.13 -10.40 -25.58
CA ASP A 18 1.06 -10.68 -26.53
C ASP A 18 0.19 -11.88 -26.11
N LEU A 19 0.29 -12.27 -24.86
CA LEU A 19 -0.47 -13.40 -24.32
C LEU A 19 -1.97 -13.14 -24.45
N GLY A 20 -2.69 -14.05 -25.10
CA GLY A 20 -4.14 -13.95 -25.31
C GLY A 20 -4.56 -13.22 -26.59
N ARG A 21 -3.70 -12.44 -27.26
CA ARG A 21 -4.08 -11.74 -28.49
C ARG A 21 -4.42 -12.73 -29.60
N GLY A 22 -5.57 -12.49 -30.25
CA GLY A 22 -6.07 -13.34 -31.33
C GLY A 22 -6.66 -14.66 -30.88
N LEU A 23 -6.77 -14.91 -29.57
CA LEU A 23 -7.41 -16.10 -29.01
C LEU A 23 -8.85 -15.77 -28.55
N ASN A 24 -9.70 -16.78 -28.52
CA ASN A 24 -11.01 -16.74 -27.88
C ASN A 24 -10.99 -17.72 -26.71
N LEU A 25 -10.71 -17.20 -25.52
CA LEU A 25 -10.45 -18.00 -24.31
C LEU A 25 -11.75 -18.20 -23.53
N GLN A 26 -12.05 -19.44 -23.18
CA GLN A 26 -13.21 -19.77 -22.36
C GLN A 26 -12.88 -19.79 -20.86
N TYR A 27 -11.74 -20.35 -20.51
CA TYR A 27 -11.25 -20.43 -19.14
C TYR A 27 -9.81 -19.94 -19.10
N VAL A 28 -9.49 -19.07 -18.16
CA VAL A 28 -8.14 -18.57 -17.95
C VAL A 28 -7.80 -18.68 -16.47
N LEU A 29 -6.62 -19.23 -16.19
CA LEU A 29 -5.98 -19.18 -14.86
C LEU A 29 -4.69 -18.37 -14.98
N LEU A 30 -4.58 -17.29 -14.21
CA LEU A 30 -3.35 -16.53 -14.01
C LEU A 30 -2.78 -16.94 -12.65
N SER A 31 -1.72 -17.75 -12.69
CA SER A 31 -1.08 -18.28 -11.48
C SER A 31 0.07 -17.37 -11.07
N GLU A 32 0.21 -17.09 -9.78
CA GLU A 32 1.22 -16.20 -9.19
C GLU A 32 1.21 -14.78 -9.80
N PHE A 33 0.02 -14.24 -10.02
CA PHE A 33 -0.18 -12.98 -10.74
C PHE A 33 0.52 -11.78 -10.09
N ALA A 34 0.68 -11.74 -8.76
CA ALA A 34 1.38 -10.65 -8.07
C ALA A 34 2.85 -10.50 -8.46
N PHE A 35 3.46 -11.54 -9.06
CA PHE A 35 4.85 -11.54 -9.49
C PHE A 35 5.06 -11.17 -10.97
N TYR A 36 3.99 -10.87 -11.70
CA TYR A 36 4.09 -10.47 -13.11
C TYR A 36 4.59 -9.03 -13.25
N SER A 37 5.50 -8.80 -14.17
CA SER A 37 6.12 -7.48 -14.39
C SER A 37 5.19 -6.41 -14.97
N ASN A 38 4.12 -6.80 -15.69
CA ASN A 38 3.19 -5.91 -16.38
C ASN A 38 1.73 -6.29 -16.12
N GLN A 39 1.37 -6.44 -14.84
CA GLN A 39 0.09 -6.98 -14.38
C GLN A 39 -1.12 -6.33 -15.05
N GLU A 40 -1.23 -4.99 -15.02
CA GLU A 40 -2.37 -4.25 -15.55
C GLU A 40 -2.56 -4.45 -17.06
N LYS A 41 -1.49 -4.30 -17.83
CA LYS A 41 -1.55 -4.45 -19.29
C LYS A 41 -1.88 -5.87 -19.70
N LEU A 42 -1.30 -6.86 -19.01
CA LEU A 42 -1.56 -8.26 -19.30
C LEU A 42 -3.01 -8.62 -18.96
N LEU A 43 -3.51 -8.20 -17.79
CA LEU A 43 -4.89 -8.44 -17.39
C LEU A 43 -5.88 -7.86 -18.42
N LEU A 44 -5.65 -6.63 -18.86
CA LEU A 44 -6.48 -5.99 -19.89
C LEU A 44 -6.47 -6.80 -21.19
N SER A 45 -5.32 -7.29 -21.65
CA SER A 45 -5.20 -8.12 -22.87
C SER A 45 -5.98 -9.43 -22.71
N ILE A 46 -5.84 -10.12 -21.60
CA ILE A 46 -6.56 -11.38 -21.31
C ILE A 46 -8.06 -11.15 -21.21
N GLU A 47 -8.51 -10.09 -20.56
CA GLU A 47 -9.93 -9.74 -20.48
C GLU A 47 -10.57 -9.47 -21.84
N GLN A 48 -9.81 -8.93 -22.80
CA GLN A 48 -10.29 -8.76 -24.18
C GLN A 48 -10.37 -10.10 -24.93
N ALA A 49 -9.45 -11.02 -24.67
CA ALA A 49 -9.43 -12.35 -25.28
C ALA A 49 -10.45 -13.32 -24.67
N LEU A 50 -10.98 -13.01 -23.48
CA LEU A 50 -11.97 -13.86 -22.82
C LEU A 50 -13.30 -13.81 -23.56
N ALA A 51 -13.88 -14.97 -23.83
CA ALA A 51 -15.18 -15.08 -24.51
C ALA A 51 -16.28 -14.34 -23.73
N LYS A 52 -17.16 -13.63 -24.44
CA LYS A 52 -18.20 -12.80 -23.84
C LYS A 52 -19.49 -13.60 -23.66
N ASN A 53 -19.44 -14.61 -22.81
CA ASN A 53 -20.60 -15.45 -22.46
C ASN A 53 -20.58 -15.77 -20.95
N ASP A 54 -21.71 -16.30 -20.46
CA ASP A 54 -21.93 -16.54 -19.02
C ASP A 54 -21.09 -17.71 -18.46
N THR A 55 -20.52 -18.54 -19.32
CA THR A 55 -19.73 -19.70 -18.91
C THR A 55 -18.24 -19.41 -18.85
N SER A 56 -17.77 -18.31 -19.46
CA SER A 56 -16.35 -17.97 -19.42
C SER A 56 -15.90 -17.51 -18.04
N LYS A 57 -14.70 -17.94 -17.64
CA LYS A 57 -14.13 -17.67 -16.30
C LYS A 57 -12.69 -17.23 -16.38
N LEU A 58 -12.39 -16.21 -15.63
CA LEU A 58 -11.03 -15.76 -15.36
C LEU A 58 -10.75 -15.94 -13.86
N VAL A 59 -9.80 -16.78 -13.54
CA VAL A 59 -9.33 -17.01 -12.19
C VAL A 59 -7.92 -16.41 -12.06
N ILE A 60 -7.72 -15.62 -11.04
CA ILE A 60 -6.43 -15.02 -10.68
C ILE A 60 -6.09 -15.56 -9.30
N GLU A 61 -4.97 -16.27 -9.18
CA GLU A 61 -4.47 -16.75 -7.92
C GLU A 61 -3.03 -16.32 -7.71
N THR A 62 -2.66 -16.08 -6.46
CA THR A 62 -1.32 -15.64 -6.10
C THR A 62 -1.13 -15.63 -4.59
N THR A 63 0.12 -15.74 -4.16
CA THR A 63 0.55 -15.20 -2.88
C THR A 63 0.72 -13.68 -3.00
N ALA A 64 0.72 -12.95 -1.88
CA ALA A 64 0.90 -11.51 -1.91
C ALA A 64 2.36 -11.15 -2.24
N ASN A 65 2.54 -9.98 -2.87
CA ASN A 65 3.86 -9.42 -3.19
C ASN A 65 3.84 -7.90 -3.02
N GLY A 66 3.68 -7.44 -1.78
CA GLY A 66 3.64 -6.02 -1.42
C GLY A 66 2.48 -5.23 -2.06
N PHE A 67 2.65 -3.92 -2.12
CA PHE A 67 1.64 -2.98 -2.64
C PHE A 67 1.79 -2.78 -4.14
N ASN A 68 1.35 -3.75 -4.93
CA ASN A 68 1.39 -3.72 -6.39
C ASN A 68 -0.04 -3.64 -6.99
N TYR A 69 -0.17 -3.82 -8.32
CA TYR A 69 -1.47 -3.79 -8.99
C TYR A 69 -2.42 -4.88 -8.49
N MET A 70 -1.91 -6.08 -8.14
CA MET A 70 -2.75 -7.15 -7.58
C MET A 70 -3.38 -6.73 -6.25
N GLN A 71 -2.65 -6.03 -5.37
CA GLN A 71 -3.19 -5.49 -4.13
C GLN A 71 -4.33 -4.49 -4.40
N THR A 72 -4.14 -3.58 -5.37
CA THR A 72 -5.17 -2.63 -5.80
C THR A 72 -6.39 -3.34 -6.35
N LEU A 73 -6.20 -4.35 -7.19
CA LEU A 73 -7.28 -5.18 -7.75
C LEU A 73 -8.08 -5.87 -6.64
N TYR A 74 -7.39 -6.52 -5.71
CA TYR A 74 -8.00 -7.19 -4.56
C TYR A 74 -8.76 -6.23 -3.67
N SER A 75 -8.15 -5.09 -3.31
CA SER A 75 -8.77 -4.07 -2.47
C SER A 75 -10.03 -3.46 -3.10
N ASN A 76 -10.03 -3.21 -4.41
CA ASN A 76 -11.21 -2.72 -5.11
C ASN A 76 -12.32 -3.78 -5.14
N ALA A 77 -11.97 -5.03 -5.37
CA ALA A 77 -12.92 -6.13 -5.39
C ALA A 77 -13.54 -6.40 -4.02
N SER A 78 -12.75 -6.39 -2.95
CA SER A 78 -13.24 -6.58 -1.57
C SER A 78 -14.18 -5.46 -1.11
N LYS A 79 -14.04 -4.25 -1.67
CA LYS A 79 -14.92 -3.10 -1.42
C LYS A 79 -16.13 -3.02 -2.37
N GLY A 80 -16.35 -4.03 -3.20
CA GLY A 80 -17.44 -4.05 -4.18
C GLY A 80 -17.26 -3.05 -5.34
N LYS A 81 -16.07 -2.51 -5.55
CA LYS A 81 -15.74 -1.54 -6.61
C LYS A 81 -15.24 -2.20 -7.90
N SER A 82 -15.32 -3.51 -7.99
CA SER A 82 -14.84 -4.31 -9.12
C SER A 82 -15.82 -5.44 -9.40
N ARG A 83 -15.81 -5.96 -10.63
CA ARG A 83 -16.57 -7.16 -11.05
C ARG A 83 -15.99 -8.47 -10.50
N TYR A 84 -14.78 -8.45 -9.94
CA TYR A 84 -14.13 -9.62 -9.37
C TYR A 84 -14.71 -9.95 -7.99
N LYS A 85 -14.73 -11.25 -7.66
CA LYS A 85 -14.98 -11.75 -6.31
C LYS A 85 -13.65 -12.12 -5.68
N THR A 86 -13.47 -11.77 -4.41
CA THR A 86 -12.26 -12.08 -3.67
C THR A 86 -12.44 -13.34 -2.82
N PHE A 87 -11.39 -14.14 -2.77
CA PHE A 87 -11.23 -15.24 -1.84
C PHE A 87 -9.88 -15.07 -1.14
N PHE A 88 -9.84 -15.35 0.14
CA PHE A 88 -8.61 -15.41 0.92
C PHE A 88 -8.60 -16.69 1.74
N PHE A 89 -7.49 -17.40 1.72
CA PHE A 89 -7.28 -18.63 2.47
C PHE A 89 -6.19 -18.39 3.51
N PRO A 90 -6.56 -18.12 4.78
CA PRO A 90 -5.58 -17.96 5.85
C PRO A 90 -4.87 -19.30 6.10
N TRP A 91 -3.69 -19.24 6.69
CA TRP A 91 -2.90 -20.46 6.98
C TRP A 91 -3.65 -21.54 7.77
N PHE A 92 -4.65 -21.16 8.55
CA PHE A 92 -5.50 -22.08 9.31
C PHE A 92 -6.77 -22.53 8.55
N ALA A 93 -6.90 -22.19 7.27
CA ALA A 93 -8.06 -22.64 6.47
C ALA A 93 -8.15 -24.16 6.42
N SER A 94 -9.40 -24.66 6.33
CA SER A 94 -9.66 -26.10 6.33
C SER A 94 -8.98 -26.85 5.18
N ALA A 95 -8.72 -26.17 4.05
CA ALA A 95 -8.02 -26.74 2.91
C ALA A 95 -6.61 -27.24 3.25
N TYR A 96 -5.93 -26.64 4.23
CA TYR A 96 -4.56 -27.01 4.61
C TYR A 96 -4.46 -28.11 5.67
N LYS A 97 -5.57 -28.56 6.24
CA LYS A 97 -5.56 -29.59 7.31
C LYS A 97 -4.82 -30.88 6.92
N GLN A 98 -4.99 -31.30 5.67
CA GLN A 98 -4.33 -32.52 5.19
C GLN A 98 -2.87 -32.27 4.82
N GLN A 99 -2.58 -31.12 4.24
CA GLN A 99 -1.23 -30.74 3.82
C GLN A 99 -0.27 -30.64 5.00
N PHE A 100 -0.69 -30.04 6.12
CA PHE A 100 0.14 -29.85 7.31
C PHE A 100 -0.10 -30.89 8.41
N LYS A 101 -0.70 -32.04 8.08
CA LYS A 101 -1.06 -33.05 9.11
C LYS A 101 0.15 -33.51 9.90
N SER A 102 1.25 -33.88 9.23
CA SER A 102 2.48 -34.35 9.88
C SER A 102 3.11 -33.30 10.79
N ASP A 103 3.12 -32.05 10.33
CA ASP A 103 3.64 -30.90 11.08
C ASP A 103 2.81 -30.65 12.36
N TYR A 104 1.48 -30.77 12.26
CA TYR A 104 0.60 -30.65 13.42
C TYR A 104 0.81 -31.77 14.42
N ASP A 105 1.05 -33.02 13.96
CA ASP A 105 1.35 -34.15 14.82
C ASP A 105 2.69 -33.96 15.54
N GLU A 106 3.68 -33.37 14.88
CA GLU A 106 4.97 -33.08 15.47
C GLU A 106 4.89 -31.92 16.48
N ALA A 107 4.18 -30.84 16.15
CA ALA A 107 3.95 -29.73 17.04
C ALA A 107 3.22 -30.16 18.34
N GLU A 108 2.27 -31.07 18.24
CA GLU A 108 1.57 -31.62 19.42
C GLU A 108 2.52 -32.44 20.31
N ARG A 109 3.40 -33.26 19.71
CA ARG A 109 4.43 -33.99 20.47
C ARG A 109 5.41 -33.05 21.15
N TRP A 110 5.90 -32.03 20.43
CA TRP A 110 6.77 -31.00 20.97
C TRP A 110 6.12 -30.25 22.14
N PHE A 111 4.87 -29.83 22.00
CA PHE A 111 4.15 -29.09 23.04
C PHE A 111 4.01 -29.93 24.32
N LYS A 112 3.62 -31.22 24.19
CA LYS A 112 3.53 -32.13 25.31
C LYS A 112 4.88 -32.37 26.00
N ALA A 113 5.95 -32.50 25.22
CA ALA A 113 7.29 -32.72 25.76
C ALA A 113 7.82 -31.49 26.50
N THR A 114 7.51 -30.29 25.98
CA THR A 114 8.01 -29.01 26.53
C THR A 114 7.24 -28.57 27.77
N TYR A 115 5.92 -28.66 27.74
CA TYR A 115 5.06 -28.08 28.77
C TYR A 115 4.38 -29.10 29.66
N HIS A 116 4.49 -30.40 29.35
CA HIS A 116 3.86 -31.50 30.08
C HIS A 116 2.34 -31.36 30.30
N LYS A 117 1.67 -30.61 29.41
CA LYS A 117 0.24 -30.25 29.46
C LYS A 117 -0.37 -30.27 28.07
N ARG A 118 -1.68 -30.14 28.02
CA ARG A 118 -2.42 -29.85 26.78
C ARG A 118 -2.62 -28.32 26.66
N LEU A 119 -2.57 -27.79 25.47
CA LEU A 119 -2.94 -26.40 25.22
C LEU A 119 -4.45 -26.23 25.47
N THR A 120 -4.79 -25.22 26.26
CA THR A 120 -6.17 -24.79 26.52
C THR A 120 -6.31 -23.31 26.16
N PRO A 121 -7.53 -22.80 25.93
CA PRO A 121 -7.73 -21.37 25.58
C PRO A 121 -7.14 -20.40 26.61
N ASP A 122 -7.09 -20.74 27.88
CA ASP A 122 -6.56 -19.91 28.95
C ASP A 122 -5.03 -19.68 28.85
N TRP A 123 -4.35 -20.45 28.02
CA TRP A 123 -2.91 -20.36 27.79
C TRP A 123 -2.53 -19.54 26.56
N LEU A 124 -3.53 -19.10 25.81
CA LEU A 124 -3.32 -18.31 24.61
C LEU A 124 -3.00 -16.87 24.98
N ASP A 125 -2.04 -16.30 24.26
CA ASP A 125 -1.83 -14.86 24.29
C ASP A 125 -2.94 -14.11 23.55
N ASN A 126 -2.93 -12.77 23.59
CA ASN A 126 -3.97 -11.96 22.96
C ASN A 126 -4.06 -12.18 21.45
N ASP A 127 -2.92 -12.33 20.76
CA ASP A 127 -2.88 -12.56 19.31
C ASP A 127 -3.45 -13.94 18.98
N GLU A 128 -3.14 -14.94 19.77
CA GLU A 128 -3.64 -16.30 19.61
C GLU A 128 -5.15 -16.43 19.90
N GLN A 129 -5.65 -15.65 20.86
CA GLN A 129 -7.09 -15.55 21.11
C GLN A 129 -7.82 -14.99 19.90
N ILE A 130 -7.29 -13.91 19.30
CA ILE A 130 -7.82 -13.35 18.05
C ILE A 130 -7.81 -14.39 16.93
N LEU A 131 -6.74 -15.15 16.77
CA LEU A 131 -6.66 -16.20 15.77
C LEU A 131 -7.67 -17.33 16.01
N LEU A 132 -7.92 -17.68 17.27
CA LEU A 132 -8.95 -18.64 17.65
C LEU A 132 -10.34 -18.14 17.26
N GLU A 133 -10.65 -16.87 17.53
CA GLU A 133 -11.92 -16.22 17.12
C GLU A 133 -12.06 -16.16 15.60
N MET A 134 -10.96 -15.98 14.85
CA MET A 134 -10.94 -16.01 13.39
C MET A 134 -11.11 -17.41 12.80
N GLY A 135 -11.12 -18.48 13.63
CA GLY A 135 -11.41 -19.84 13.23
C GLY A 135 -10.20 -20.78 13.21
N ALA A 136 -9.04 -20.37 13.72
CA ALA A 136 -7.96 -21.28 14.02
C ALA A 136 -8.38 -22.24 15.16
N ASN A 137 -7.80 -23.43 15.22
CA ASN A 137 -8.00 -24.36 16.33
C ASN A 137 -6.73 -24.51 17.18
N LEU A 138 -6.86 -25.05 18.38
CA LEU A 138 -5.75 -25.20 19.33
C LEU A 138 -4.57 -25.99 18.75
N ARG A 139 -4.83 -26.97 17.88
CA ARG A 139 -3.77 -27.76 17.25
C ARG A 139 -2.97 -26.93 16.25
N GLN A 140 -3.62 -26.04 15.52
CA GLN A 140 -2.99 -25.09 14.63
C GLN A 140 -2.21 -24.03 15.41
N LEU A 141 -2.71 -23.58 16.54
CA LEU A 141 -1.99 -22.64 17.42
C LEU A 141 -0.75 -23.30 18.06
N MET A 142 -0.81 -24.56 18.45
CA MET A 142 0.38 -25.32 18.86
C MET A 142 1.44 -25.38 17.75
N TRP A 143 1.00 -25.58 16.51
CA TRP A 143 1.90 -25.57 15.35
C TRP A 143 2.55 -24.19 15.15
N ARG A 144 1.79 -23.09 15.29
CA ARG A 144 2.33 -21.72 15.26
C ARG A 144 3.39 -21.54 16.35
N GLN A 145 3.11 -21.92 17.59
CA GLN A 145 4.08 -21.83 18.70
C GLN A 145 5.35 -22.66 18.43
N TRP A 146 5.18 -23.85 17.88
CA TRP A 146 6.31 -24.70 17.50
C TRP A 146 7.18 -24.05 16.42
N LYS A 147 6.59 -23.48 15.37
CA LYS A 147 7.33 -22.75 14.32
C LYS A 147 8.09 -21.56 14.90
N LEU A 148 7.48 -20.78 15.77
CA LEU A 148 8.12 -19.62 16.44
C LEU A 148 9.24 -20.06 17.41
N SER A 149 9.08 -21.17 18.12
CA SER A 149 10.11 -21.70 19.02
C SER A 149 11.37 -22.14 18.28
N GLY A 150 11.26 -22.50 17.00
CA GLY A 150 12.38 -22.84 16.14
C GLY A 150 13.22 -21.65 15.64
N GLY A 151 12.99 -20.43 16.15
CA GLY A 151 13.73 -19.23 15.77
C GLY A 151 13.10 -18.42 14.64
N THR A 152 11.94 -18.80 14.13
CA THR A 152 11.17 -17.99 13.19
C THR A 152 10.62 -16.76 13.91
N SER A 153 10.93 -15.57 13.44
CA SER A 153 10.34 -14.35 14.00
C SER A 153 8.84 -14.28 13.67
N GLU A 154 8.08 -13.57 14.50
CA GLU A 154 6.65 -13.38 14.27
C GLU A 154 6.35 -12.70 12.93
N ASN A 155 7.17 -11.71 12.55
CA ASN A 155 7.06 -11.04 11.26
C ASN A 155 7.33 -12.01 10.09
N SER A 156 8.34 -12.86 10.20
CA SER A 156 8.61 -13.89 9.18
C SER A 156 7.49 -14.92 9.11
N PHE A 157 6.90 -15.30 10.25
CA PHE A 157 5.74 -16.18 10.27
C PHE A 157 4.55 -15.54 9.55
N LYS A 158 4.20 -14.29 9.86
CA LYS A 158 3.11 -13.55 9.22
C LYS A 158 3.33 -13.34 7.71
N GLN A 159 4.56 -13.27 7.28
CA GLN A 159 4.91 -13.17 5.86
C GLN A 159 4.60 -14.45 5.09
N GLU A 160 4.95 -15.60 5.66
CA GLU A 160 4.74 -16.91 5.02
C GLU A 160 3.34 -17.49 5.27
N TYR A 161 2.76 -17.17 6.42
CA TYR A 161 1.51 -17.72 6.94
C TYR A 161 0.57 -16.59 7.39
N PRO A 162 0.08 -15.74 6.46
CA PRO A 162 -0.78 -14.63 6.83
C PRO A 162 -2.16 -15.08 7.30
N SER A 163 -2.70 -14.36 8.27
CA SER A 163 -4.02 -14.63 8.86
C SER A 163 -5.15 -13.92 8.13
N ASN A 164 -4.84 -12.84 7.41
CA ASN A 164 -5.78 -12.07 6.61
C ASN A 164 -5.09 -11.43 5.40
N ALA A 165 -5.89 -10.97 4.43
CA ALA A 165 -5.38 -10.41 3.19
C ALA A 165 -4.55 -9.14 3.39
N LEU A 166 -4.91 -8.30 4.36
CA LEU A 166 -4.17 -7.07 4.65
C LEU A 166 -2.77 -7.39 5.17
N GLU A 167 -2.67 -8.32 6.13
CA GLU A 167 -1.41 -8.83 6.65
C GLU A 167 -0.53 -9.41 5.54
N ALA A 168 -1.11 -10.20 4.62
CA ALA A 168 -0.39 -10.78 3.49
C ALA A 168 0.30 -9.72 2.62
N PHE A 169 -0.40 -8.65 2.25
CA PHE A 169 0.17 -7.58 1.42
C PHE A 169 1.20 -6.71 2.15
N ILE A 170 1.07 -6.56 3.45
CA ILE A 170 1.98 -5.75 4.26
C ILE A 170 3.27 -6.51 4.56
N SER A 171 3.18 -7.77 4.92
CA SER A 171 4.32 -8.57 5.38
C SER A 171 5.30 -8.97 4.27
N THR A 172 4.88 -8.97 3.01
CA THR A 172 5.74 -9.32 1.87
C THR A 172 6.65 -8.18 1.37
N GLY A 173 6.53 -6.97 1.90
CA GLY A 173 7.43 -5.85 1.62
C GLY A 173 8.55 -5.75 2.67
N GLN A 174 9.78 -5.36 2.25
CA GLN A 174 10.81 -4.93 3.20
C GLN A 174 10.37 -3.59 3.81
N SER A 175 9.54 -3.65 4.84
CA SER A 175 9.05 -2.46 5.52
C SER A 175 10.06 -1.98 6.56
N VAL A 176 10.43 -0.71 6.48
CA VAL A 176 11.22 -0.03 7.52
C VAL A 176 10.41 0.17 8.81
N PHE A 177 9.09 0.21 8.69
CA PHE A 177 8.17 0.42 9.80
C PHE A 177 7.54 -0.88 10.26
N ASP A 178 7.22 -0.96 11.54
CA ASP A 178 6.44 -2.05 12.11
C ASP A 178 5.06 -2.12 11.45
N THR A 179 4.86 -3.15 10.65
CA THR A 179 3.65 -3.35 9.85
C THR A 179 2.41 -3.55 10.72
N SER A 180 2.53 -4.18 11.88
CA SER A 180 1.43 -4.37 12.83
C SER A 180 0.91 -3.02 13.34
N LYS A 181 1.82 -2.08 13.64
CA LYS A 181 1.44 -0.72 14.04
C LYS A 181 0.73 0.04 12.93
N ILE A 182 1.18 -0.16 11.67
CA ILE A 182 0.52 0.45 10.50
C ILE A 182 -0.90 -0.09 10.36
N VAL A 183 -1.09 -1.41 10.41
CA VAL A 183 -2.42 -2.06 10.31
C VAL A 183 -3.35 -1.55 11.41
N ASN A 184 -2.89 -1.56 12.64
CA ASN A 184 -3.68 -1.10 13.79
C ASN A 184 -4.05 0.39 13.69
N ARG A 185 -3.28 1.18 12.95
CA ARG A 185 -3.53 2.61 12.71
C ARG A 185 -4.52 2.88 11.58
N LEU A 186 -4.58 2.01 10.57
CA LEU A 186 -5.44 2.21 9.37
C LEU A 186 -6.91 2.52 9.66
N PRO A 187 -7.60 1.86 10.62
CA PRO A 187 -8.99 2.17 10.94
C PRO A 187 -9.20 3.61 11.46
N TYR A 188 -8.16 4.23 11.99
CA TYR A 188 -8.20 5.58 12.56
C TYR A 188 -7.72 6.67 11.58
N VAL A 189 -7.42 6.29 10.33
CA VAL A 189 -7.04 7.27 9.30
C VAL A 189 -8.29 7.96 8.77
N THR A 190 -8.34 9.28 8.93
CA THR A 190 -9.43 10.10 8.38
C THR A 190 -9.31 10.15 6.85
N PRO A 191 -10.38 9.84 6.09
CA PRO A 191 -10.35 10.00 4.64
C PRO A 191 -10.23 11.50 4.27
N PRO A 192 -9.59 11.82 3.13
CA PRO A 192 -9.50 13.20 2.67
C PRO A 192 -10.88 13.75 2.30
N MET A 193 -11.08 15.03 2.55
CA MET A 193 -12.29 15.78 2.24
C MET A 193 -12.52 15.84 0.72
N SER A 194 -13.77 15.76 0.29
CA SER A 194 -14.18 16.01 -1.09
C SER A 194 -14.16 17.52 -1.43
N VAL A 195 -14.20 17.86 -2.72
CA VAL A 195 -14.28 19.25 -3.18
C VAL A 195 -15.49 19.98 -2.58
N GLN A 196 -16.62 19.28 -2.42
CA GLN A 196 -17.84 19.83 -1.82
C GLN A 196 -17.65 20.13 -0.34
N GLU A 197 -17.03 19.25 0.42
CA GLU A 197 -16.74 19.45 1.85
C GLU A 197 -15.75 20.58 2.11
N ILE A 198 -14.75 20.77 1.24
CA ILE A 198 -13.80 21.88 1.34
C ILE A 198 -14.52 23.23 1.00
N GLY A 199 -15.45 23.18 0.05
CA GLY A 199 -16.28 24.31 -0.31
C GLY A 199 -15.53 25.50 -0.89
N ALA A 200 -15.98 26.70 -0.53
CA ALA A 200 -15.45 27.99 -1.07
C ALA A 200 -14.03 28.32 -0.58
N SER A 201 -13.55 27.68 0.48
CA SER A 201 -12.19 27.94 1.00
C SER A 201 -11.09 27.39 0.10
N LEU A 202 -11.41 26.45 -0.82
CA LEU A 202 -10.44 25.85 -1.71
C LEU A 202 -10.00 26.83 -2.79
N PRO A 203 -8.69 27.19 -2.88
CA PRO A 203 -8.18 28.00 -3.97
C PRO A 203 -8.50 27.38 -5.34
N VAL A 204 -8.98 28.22 -6.28
CA VAL A 204 -9.47 27.75 -7.59
C VAL A 204 -8.41 26.96 -8.36
N SER A 205 -7.16 27.39 -8.29
CA SER A 205 -6.01 26.74 -8.93
C SER A 205 -5.70 25.35 -8.38
N LEU A 206 -6.13 25.05 -7.14
CA LEU A 206 -5.91 23.76 -6.49
C LEU A 206 -7.05 22.76 -6.72
N LYS A 207 -8.21 23.17 -7.23
CA LYS A 207 -9.38 22.29 -7.44
C LYS A 207 -9.06 21.05 -8.29
N SER A 208 -8.30 21.24 -9.37
CA SER A 208 -7.94 20.11 -10.25
C SER A 208 -7.08 19.06 -9.55
N TYR A 209 -6.25 19.48 -8.58
CA TYR A 209 -5.42 18.55 -7.81
C TYR A 209 -6.25 17.76 -6.80
N VAL A 210 -7.24 18.36 -6.16
CA VAL A 210 -8.19 17.65 -5.29
C VAL A 210 -9.00 16.64 -6.11
N SER A 211 -9.56 17.05 -7.24
CA SER A 211 -10.39 16.18 -8.09
C SER A 211 -9.66 14.94 -8.61
N ARG A 212 -8.36 15.04 -8.90
CA ARG A 212 -7.53 13.89 -9.32
C ARG A 212 -6.78 13.20 -8.18
N LYS A 213 -7.09 13.56 -6.92
CA LYS A 213 -6.50 12.98 -5.70
C LYS A 213 -4.98 13.18 -5.56
N ALA A 214 -4.43 14.19 -6.20
CA ALA A 214 -3.05 14.62 -6.01
C ALA A 214 -2.89 15.54 -4.79
N LEU A 215 -3.96 16.21 -4.38
CA LEU A 215 -4.07 17.02 -3.16
C LEU A 215 -5.14 16.42 -2.25
N ASN A 216 -4.75 16.01 -1.07
CA ASN A 216 -5.63 15.47 -0.03
C ASN A 216 -5.68 16.46 1.13
N VAL A 217 -6.87 16.93 1.46
CA VAL A 217 -7.15 17.82 2.59
C VAL A 217 -7.83 17.01 3.67
N PHE A 218 -7.27 16.95 4.86
CA PHE A 218 -7.82 16.22 6.02
C PHE A 218 -8.50 17.14 7.01
N GLU A 219 -8.00 18.39 7.15
CA GLU A 219 -8.61 19.45 7.95
C GLU A 219 -8.41 20.78 7.25
N LEU A 220 -9.43 21.66 7.34
CA LEU A 220 -9.35 23.04 6.83
C LEU A 220 -8.45 23.90 7.73
N PRO A 221 -7.78 24.93 7.19
CA PRO A 221 -7.01 25.85 8.01
C PRO A 221 -7.90 26.58 9.03
N LYS A 222 -7.43 26.68 10.27
CA LYS A 222 -8.09 27.37 11.37
C LYS A 222 -7.40 28.71 11.60
N GLN A 223 -8.16 29.76 11.78
CA GLN A 223 -7.62 31.10 12.03
C GLN A 223 -6.73 31.10 13.29
N GLY A 224 -5.57 31.72 13.17
CA GLY A 224 -4.60 31.85 14.28
C GLY A 224 -3.71 30.62 14.53
N MET A 225 -4.01 29.47 13.89
CA MET A 225 -3.20 28.26 14.02
C MET A 225 -1.94 28.35 13.16
N LYS A 226 -0.82 27.86 13.68
CA LYS A 226 0.44 27.75 12.96
C LYS A 226 0.54 26.44 12.20
N TYR A 227 1.11 26.51 11.00
CA TYR A 227 1.30 25.34 10.13
C TYR A 227 2.73 25.25 9.64
N TYR A 228 3.19 24.03 9.45
CA TYR A 228 4.53 23.68 9.01
C TYR A 228 4.46 22.79 7.77
N ALA A 229 5.13 23.20 6.71
CA ALA A 229 5.15 22.50 5.43
C ALA A 229 6.53 21.90 5.16
N GLY A 230 6.59 20.60 4.86
CA GLY A 230 7.76 19.93 4.32
C GLY A 230 7.53 19.61 2.85
N CYS A 231 8.49 19.98 1.99
CA CYS A 231 8.41 19.78 0.55
C CYS A 231 9.62 19.00 0.05
N ASP A 232 9.37 17.86 -0.60
CA ASP A 232 10.35 17.11 -1.37
C ASP A 232 10.11 17.33 -2.86
N VAL A 233 11.18 17.42 -3.64
CA VAL A 233 11.15 17.92 -5.02
C VAL A 233 11.68 16.89 -6.00
N SER A 234 10.87 16.51 -6.97
CA SER A 234 11.28 15.67 -8.09
C SER A 234 11.37 16.45 -9.41
N SER A 235 11.97 15.84 -10.42
CA SER A 235 12.10 16.41 -11.77
C SER A 235 10.76 16.59 -12.51
N GLY A 236 9.68 15.96 -12.05
CA GLY A 236 8.41 15.91 -12.79
C GLY A 236 8.42 14.98 -14.01
N SER A 237 9.43 14.08 -14.11
CA SER A 237 9.62 13.15 -15.23
C SER A 237 8.84 11.85 -15.12
N SER A 238 7.80 11.80 -14.31
CA SER A 238 6.89 10.68 -14.05
C SER A 238 7.45 9.45 -13.29
N LYS A 239 8.73 9.45 -12.89
CA LYS A 239 9.28 8.38 -12.05
C LYS A 239 9.03 8.65 -10.57
N ASP A 240 9.45 9.81 -10.08
CA ASP A 240 9.32 10.22 -8.69
C ASP A 240 8.32 11.38 -8.56
N SER A 241 7.65 11.49 -7.43
CA SER A 241 6.66 12.54 -7.17
C SER A 241 7.27 13.69 -6.39
N SER A 242 6.87 14.93 -6.74
CA SER A 242 7.04 16.07 -5.85
C SER A 242 5.95 16.01 -4.77
N THR A 243 6.33 16.22 -3.51
CA THR A 243 5.41 16.07 -2.37
C THR A 243 5.38 17.29 -1.46
N ILE A 244 4.23 17.51 -0.81
CA ILE A 244 4.08 18.46 0.30
C ILE A 244 3.33 17.75 1.43
N SER A 245 3.82 17.89 2.64
CA SER A 245 3.09 17.52 3.86
C SER A 245 2.92 18.75 4.73
N ILE A 246 1.69 19.06 5.15
CA ILE A 246 1.44 20.11 6.13
C ILE A 246 1.01 19.49 7.45
N LEU A 247 1.71 19.92 8.49
CA LEU A 247 1.38 19.62 9.87
C LEU A 247 0.87 20.87 10.57
N ASP A 248 -0.08 20.72 11.48
CA ASP A 248 -0.44 21.78 12.41
C ASP A 248 0.56 21.85 13.59
N GLU A 249 0.38 22.81 14.48
CA GLU A 249 1.27 23.02 15.63
C GLU A 249 1.27 21.88 16.65
N THR A 250 0.32 20.93 16.57
CA THR A 250 0.28 19.71 17.38
C THR A 250 1.03 18.55 16.74
N GLY A 251 1.52 18.72 15.50
CA GLY A 251 2.16 17.69 14.70
C GLY A 251 1.18 16.80 13.92
N LYS A 252 -0.11 17.14 13.89
CA LYS A 252 -1.11 16.41 13.10
C LYS A 252 -1.01 16.79 11.63
N GLN A 253 -0.99 15.80 10.75
CA GLN A 253 -1.04 16.06 9.31
C GLN A 253 -2.44 16.51 8.89
N VAL A 254 -2.53 17.69 8.29
CA VAL A 254 -3.79 18.33 7.85
C VAL A 254 -3.93 18.35 6.34
N LEU A 255 -2.82 18.24 5.59
CA LEU A 255 -2.80 18.18 4.14
C LEU A 255 -1.64 17.35 3.62
N SER A 256 -1.86 16.64 2.52
CA SER A 256 -0.79 16.05 1.71
C SER A 256 -1.00 16.34 0.23
N PHE A 257 0.10 16.56 -0.48
CA PHE A 257 0.16 16.69 -1.92
C PHE A 257 1.21 15.73 -2.47
N TYR A 258 0.91 15.05 -3.58
CA TYR A 258 1.89 14.31 -4.36
C TYR A 258 1.52 14.30 -5.84
N ASP A 259 2.49 14.55 -6.69
CA ASP A 259 2.29 14.56 -8.14
C ASP A 259 3.61 14.29 -8.87
N ASN A 260 3.63 13.29 -9.72
CA ASN A 260 4.81 12.92 -10.50
C ASN A 260 4.88 13.60 -11.88
N LYS A 261 3.91 14.47 -12.21
CA LYS A 261 3.80 15.18 -13.48
C LYS A 261 3.89 16.71 -13.33
N VAL A 262 3.88 17.20 -12.10
CA VAL A 262 4.00 18.63 -11.85
C VAL A 262 5.39 19.12 -12.20
N SER A 263 5.49 20.14 -13.08
CA SER A 263 6.79 20.76 -13.38
C SER A 263 7.31 21.55 -12.19
N ILE A 264 8.63 21.71 -12.08
CA ILE A 264 9.32 22.45 -11.01
C ILE A 264 8.71 23.85 -10.83
N TYR A 265 8.45 24.56 -11.93
CA TYR A 265 7.85 25.92 -11.87
C TYR A 265 6.40 25.92 -11.41
N LYS A 266 5.62 24.93 -11.79
CA LYS A 266 4.24 24.80 -11.34
C LYS A 266 4.18 24.35 -9.89
N PHE A 267 5.11 23.49 -9.46
CA PHE A 267 5.21 23.06 -8.08
C PHE A 267 5.51 24.23 -7.12
N ALA A 268 6.40 25.16 -7.51
CA ALA A 268 6.62 26.40 -6.74
C ALA A 268 5.32 27.22 -6.57
N SER A 269 4.45 27.28 -7.60
CA SER A 269 3.13 27.91 -7.48
C SER A 269 2.23 27.17 -6.49
N VAL A 270 2.22 25.84 -6.54
CA VAL A 270 1.42 25.00 -5.63
C VAL A 270 1.87 25.21 -4.17
N ILE A 271 3.18 25.18 -3.92
CA ILE A 271 3.74 25.46 -2.57
C ILE A 271 3.28 26.84 -2.07
N ASN A 272 3.40 27.88 -2.92
CA ASN A 272 2.97 29.21 -2.57
C ASN A 272 1.48 29.28 -2.20
N GLU A 273 0.61 28.70 -3.01
CA GLU A 273 -0.84 28.74 -2.80
C GLU A 273 -1.27 27.95 -1.57
N ILE A 274 -0.75 26.75 -1.40
CA ILE A 274 -1.03 25.92 -0.23
C ILE A 274 -0.51 26.60 1.04
N GLY A 275 0.71 27.15 0.99
CA GLY A 275 1.30 27.84 2.13
C GLY A 275 0.48 29.05 2.58
N HIS A 276 0.01 29.88 1.63
CA HIS A 276 -0.86 31.01 1.96
C HIS A 276 -2.23 30.56 2.48
N TRP A 277 -2.82 29.54 1.90
CA TRP A 277 -4.08 28.98 2.34
C TRP A 277 -4.01 28.48 3.78
N TYR A 278 -2.88 27.87 4.18
CA TYR A 278 -2.62 27.43 5.55
C TYR A 278 -1.88 28.51 6.36
N ASN A 279 -2.45 29.71 6.44
CA ASN A 279 -2.00 30.84 7.27
C ASN A 279 -0.54 31.20 7.07
N TYR A 280 -0.06 31.18 5.82
CA TYR A 280 1.34 31.44 5.51
C TYR A 280 2.29 30.48 6.21
N ALA A 281 2.09 29.17 6.00
CA ALA A 281 2.80 28.08 6.67
C ALA A 281 4.33 28.25 6.63
N PHE A 282 5.01 27.90 7.73
CA PHE A 282 6.48 27.86 7.75
C PHE A 282 6.95 26.67 6.89
N THR A 283 7.62 26.97 5.78
CA THR A 283 7.87 26.00 4.72
C THR A 283 9.35 25.63 4.61
N THR A 284 9.61 24.34 4.61
CA THR A 284 10.91 23.73 4.31
C THR A 284 10.86 23.08 2.93
N VAL A 285 11.80 23.44 2.06
CA VAL A 285 11.97 22.82 0.74
C VAL A 285 13.34 22.14 0.75
N GLU A 286 13.39 20.87 0.33
CA GLU A 286 14.64 20.15 0.20
C GLU A 286 15.56 20.87 -0.82
N ARG A 287 16.79 21.20 -0.39
CA ARG A 287 17.76 21.92 -1.20
C ARG A 287 18.62 20.97 -2.03
N ASN A 288 17.99 20.18 -2.87
CA ASN A 288 18.68 19.40 -3.91
C ASN A 288 18.73 20.19 -5.24
N GLY A 289 19.24 19.58 -6.32
CA GLY A 289 19.36 20.22 -7.64
C GLY A 289 18.05 20.83 -8.17
N TYR A 290 16.92 20.24 -7.87
CA TYR A 290 15.58 20.71 -8.27
C TYR A 290 14.95 21.68 -7.28
N GLY A 291 15.35 21.66 -6.01
CA GLY A 291 14.82 22.56 -4.99
C GLY A 291 15.34 23.98 -5.05
N ILE A 292 16.55 24.19 -5.56
CA ILE A 292 17.15 25.53 -5.69
C ILE A 292 16.29 26.47 -6.55
N PRO A 293 15.87 26.10 -7.78
CA PRO A 293 14.99 26.95 -8.60
C PRO A 293 13.64 27.23 -7.95
N ILE A 294 13.13 26.30 -7.14
CA ILE A 294 11.86 26.50 -6.40
C ILE A 294 12.05 27.57 -5.33
N LEU A 295 13.10 27.45 -4.52
CA LEU A 295 13.42 28.42 -3.46
C LEU A 295 13.62 29.83 -4.01
N GLU A 296 14.33 29.94 -5.13
CA GLU A 296 14.51 31.23 -5.84
C GLU A 296 13.17 31.79 -6.30
N ARG A 297 12.31 30.99 -6.88
CA ARG A 297 11.00 31.41 -7.38
C ARG A 297 10.05 31.77 -6.22
N LEU A 298 10.06 31.04 -5.13
CA LEU A 298 9.29 31.37 -3.93
C LEU A 298 9.70 32.74 -3.39
N ARG A 299 11.00 33.05 -3.32
CA ARG A 299 11.52 34.34 -2.81
C ARG A 299 11.29 35.46 -3.79
N ASN A 300 11.72 35.32 -5.04
CA ASN A 300 11.80 36.42 -6.00
C ASN A 300 10.49 36.68 -6.72
N LYS A 301 9.72 35.64 -7.04
CA LYS A 301 8.45 35.80 -7.78
C LYS A 301 7.25 35.91 -6.85
N TYR A 302 7.17 35.02 -5.84
CA TYR A 302 5.99 34.96 -4.98
C TYR A 302 6.13 35.75 -3.67
N GLN A 303 7.33 36.28 -3.38
CA GLN A 303 7.63 36.98 -2.12
C GLN A 303 7.29 36.14 -0.87
N TYR A 304 7.37 34.80 -1.00
CA TYR A 304 7.13 33.88 0.10
C TYR A 304 8.37 33.79 0.97
N MET A 305 8.36 34.51 2.10
CA MET A 305 9.55 34.68 2.94
C MET A 305 9.58 33.78 4.17
N ASN A 306 8.46 33.11 4.51
CA ASN A 306 8.35 32.20 5.65
C ASN A 306 8.97 30.84 5.35
N LEU A 307 10.24 30.84 4.96
CA LEU A 307 11.01 29.70 4.54
C LEU A 307 12.06 29.34 5.58
N PHE A 308 12.23 28.01 5.80
CA PHE A 308 13.33 27.50 6.60
C PHE A 308 14.68 27.91 6.01
N LYS A 309 15.57 28.41 6.86
CA LYS A 309 16.94 28.81 6.49
C LYS A 309 17.92 28.05 7.39
N MET A 310 18.74 27.17 6.80
CA MET A 310 19.82 26.52 7.52
C MET A 310 21.12 27.29 7.33
N LYS A 311 21.81 27.62 8.40
CA LYS A 311 23.19 28.13 8.34
C LYS A 311 24.11 26.92 8.13
N ILE A 312 24.87 26.90 7.04
CA ILE A 312 25.91 25.92 6.79
C ILE A 312 27.22 26.54 7.27
N PHE A 313 27.85 25.93 8.27
CA PHE A 313 29.21 26.31 8.69
C PHE A 313 30.19 25.54 7.79
N ASP A 314 30.95 26.27 7.00
CA ASP A 314 32.07 25.70 6.26
C ASP A 314 33.23 25.49 7.21
N GLN A 315 33.49 24.23 7.56
CA GLN A 315 34.57 23.85 8.48
C GLN A 315 35.98 24.24 7.98
N ASN A 316 36.13 24.48 6.69
CA ASN A 316 37.42 24.79 6.05
C ASN A 316 37.73 26.29 5.93
N SER A 317 36.73 27.17 6.06
CA SER A 317 36.92 28.60 5.80
C SER A 317 36.97 29.47 7.06
N GLY A 318 36.57 28.99 8.19
CA GLY A 318 36.51 29.78 9.46
C GLY A 318 35.59 31.03 9.34
N ARG A 319 34.78 31.13 8.26
CA ARG A 319 33.88 32.26 8.02
C ARG A 319 32.41 31.80 8.16
N THR A 320 31.69 32.53 8.96
CA THR A 320 30.23 32.38 9.16
C THR A 320 29.44 32.94 7.97
#